data_54533383a95132f50a5c905a434e701d
#
_entry.id   54533383a95132f50a5c905a434e701d
#
_cell.length_a   1.000
_cell.length_b   1.000
_cell.length_c   1.000
_cell.angle_alpha   90.00
_cell.angle_beta   90.00
_cell.angle_gamma   90.00
#
_symmetry.space_group_name_H-M   'P 1'
#
loop_
_entity.id
_entity.type
_entity.pdbx_description
1 polymer ?
#
loop_
_entity_poly.entity_id
_entity_poly.type
_entity_poly.pdbx_seq_one_letter_code
_entity_poly.pdbx_strand_id
1 'polypeptide(L)'
;MSQFFFNQRTHLVSDVIDGTIITSPWNNLARLESDPAIRIVVRRDLNKNNVAVISGGGSGHEPAHVGFIGKGMLTAAVCGDVFASPSVDAVLTAIQAVTGEAGCLLIVKNYTGDRLNFGLAAEKARRLGYNVEMLIVGDDISLPDNKHPRGIAGTILVHKIAGYFAERGYNLATVLREAQYAANNTFSLGVALSSCHLPQETDAAPRHHPGHAELGMGIHGEPGASVIDTQNSAQVVNLMVDKLLAALPETGRLAVMINNLGGVSVAEMAIITRELASSPLHPRIDWLIGPASLVTALDMKGFSLTAIVLEESIEKAMLTEVETSNWPTPVPPREISCVPSSQRSARVEFQPSANALVAGIVELVTTTLSDLEIHLNALDAKVGDGDTGSTFAAGAREIAGLLHRQQLPLDNLATLFALIGERLTVVMGGSSGVLMSIFFTAAGQKLEQGANVAEALNTGLAQMKFYGGADEGDRTMIDALQPALTSLLTQAQNLQAAFDAAQAGAERTCLSSKANAGRASYLSSESLLGNMDPGAHAVAMVFKALAESELG
;
A
#
# COMPACT_ATOMS: atom_id res chain seq x y z
N MET A 1 22.85 -9.42 4.01
CA MET A 1 21.79 -9.48 5.06
C MET A 1 20.54 -9.99 4.38
N SER A 2 19.72 -10.80 5.07
CA SER A 2 18.46 -11.30 4.48
C SER A 2 17.50 -10.13 4.20
N GLN A 3 16.93 -10.08 3.01
CA GLN A 3 15.84 -9.15 2.67
C GLN A 3 14.47 -9.66 3.15
N PHE A 4 14.40 -10.87 3.69
CA PHE A 4 13.19 -11.55 4.11
C PHE A 4 13.27 -11.99 5.57
N PHE A 5 12.14 -12.06 6.24
CA PHE A 5 11.99 -12.62 7.59
C PHE A 5 11.88 -14.15 7.56
N PHE A 6 12.81 -14.84 6.89
CA PHE A 6 12.86 -16.29 6.81
C PHE A 6 13.98 -16.85 7.68
N ASN A 7 13.75 -18.04 8.28
CA ASN A 7 14.78 -18.74 9.04
C ASN A 7 15.76 -19.48 8.11
N GLN A 8 15.39 -20.66 7.65
CA GLN A 8 16.16 -21.48 6.73
C GLN A 8 15.30 -21.92 5.55
N ARG A 9 15.86 -21.91 4.33
CA ARG A 9 15.13 -22.29 3.11
C ARG A 9 14.49 -23.68 3.21
N THR A 10 15.20 -24.64 3.84
CA THR A 10 14.71 -26.02 4.02
C THR A 10 13.47 -26.13 4.90
N HIS A 11 13.27 -25.17 5.80
CA HIS A 11 12.14 -25.15 6.72
C HIS A 11 11.04 -24.15 6.31
N LEU A 12 11.31 -23.32 5.31
CA LEU A 12 10.42 -22.21 4.91
C LEU A 12 8.95 -22.64 4.79
N VAL A 13 8.70 -23.67 3.99
CA VAL A 13 7.32 -24.12 3.72
C VAL A 13 6.67 -24.69 5.00
N SER A 14 7.42 -25.43 5.79
CA SER A 14 6.93 -25.98 7.06
C SER A 14 6.63 -24.88 8.07
N ASP A 15 7.52 -23.89 8.20
CA ASP A 15 7.34 -22.74 9.09
C ASP A 15 6.09 -21.92 8.71
N VAL A 16 5.87 -21.70 7.40
CA VAL A 16 4.68 -21.00 6.88
C VAL A 16 3.40 -21.79 7.18
N ILE A 17 3.40 -23.11 6.95
CA ILE A 17 2.26 -23.98 7.27
C ILE A 17 1.95 -23.92 8.76
N ASP A 18 2.94 -24.06 9.61
CA ASP A 18 2.77 -24.05 11.07
C ASP A 18 2.24 -22.70 11.55
N GLY A 19 2.76 -21.58 11.04
CA GLY A 19 2.26 -20.24 11.30
C GLY A 19 0.79 -20.07 10.90
N THR A 20 0.40 -20.59 9.73
CA THR A 20 -0.97 -20.54 9.23
C THR A 20 -1.93 -21.37 10.11
N ILE A 21 -1.50 -22.55 10.55
CA ILE A 21 -2.30 -23.41 11.44
C ILE A 21 -2.49 -22.73 12.81
N ILE A 22 -1.42 -22.21 13.40
CA ILE A 22 -1.43 -21.55 14.71
C ILE A 22 -2.39 -20.34 14.72
N THR A 23 -2.48 -19.61 13.61
CA THR A 23 -3.32 -18.40 13.51
C THR A 23 -4.71 -18.64 12.96
N SER A 24 -5.08 -19.90 12.67
CA SER A 24 -6.44 -20.22 12.19
C SER A 24 -7.50 -19.93 13.26
N PRO A 25 -8.46 -19.01 13.01
CA PRO A 25 -9.45 -18.63 14.01
C PRO A 25 -10.46 -19.74 14.31
N TRP A 26 -10.57 -20.72 13.41
CA TRP A 26 -11.52 -21.83 13.52
C TRP A 26 -10.95 -23.07 14.21
N ASN A 27 -9.64 -23.11 14.48
CA ASN A 27 -8.93 -24.30 15.02
C ASN A 27 -9.28 -25.59 14.27
N ASN A 28 -9.51 -25.47 12.98
CA ASN A 28 -10.01 -26.53 12.10
C ASN A 28 -8.94 -27.12 11.17
N LEU A 29 -7.68 -26.73 11.30
CA LEU A 29 -6.57 -27.19 10.49
C LEU A 29 -5.68 -28.18 11.24
N ALA A 30 -5.12 -29.16 10.51
CA ALA A 30 -4.11 -30.07 11.01
C ALA A 30 -3.10 -30.43 9.91
N ARG A 31 -1.83 -30.62 10.29
CA ARG A 31 -0.87 -31.28 9.41
C ARG A 31 -1.17 -32.78 9.39
N LEU A 32 -1.08 -33.37 8.21
CA LEU A 32 -1.09 -34.81 8.09
C LEU A 32 0.30 -35.34 8.49
N GLU A 33 0.34 -36.26 9.43
CA GLU A 33 1.58 -36.92 9.83
C GLU A 33 2.03 -37.86 8.71
N SER A 34 3.19 -37.55 8.11
CA SER A 34 3.74 -38.23 6.94
C SER A 34 5.25 -38.04 6.88
N ASP A 35 5.92 -38.55 5.87
CA ASP A 35 7.32 -38.24 5.57
C ASP A 35 7.58 -36.73 5.60
N PRO A 36 8.64 -36.25 6.22
CA PRO A 36 8.95 -34.81 6.31
C PRO A 36 9.01 -34.07 4.97
N ALA A 37 9.26 -34.79 3.87
CA ALA A 37 9.22 -34.22 2.52
C ALA A 37 7.80 -34.03 1.98
N ILE A 38 6.80 -34.62 2.64
CA ILE A 38 5.37 -34.55 2.26
C ILE A 38 4.66 -33.56 3.19
N ARG A 39 4.21 -32.43 2.61
CA ARG A 39 3.58 -31.33 3.36
C ARG A 39 2.12 -31.20 2.97
N ILE A 40 1.24 -31.73 3.81
CA ILE A 40 -0.21 -31.74 3.58
C ILE A 40 -0.90 -31.14 4.79
N VAL A 41 -1.85 -30.22 4.54
CA VAL A 41 -2.77 -29.70 5.56
C VAL A 41 -4.18 -30.17 5.24
N VAL A 42 -4.90 -30.60 6.26
CA VAL A 42 -6.26 -31.14 6.16
C VAL A 42 -7.20 -30.47 7.16
N ARG A 43 -8.51 -30.56 6.89
CA ARG A 43 -9.52 -30.21 7.88
C ARG A 43 -9.54 -31.22 9.02
N ARG A 44 -9.64 -30.75 10.27
CA ARG A 44 -9.82 -31.61 11.45
C ARG A 44 -11.26 -32.13 11.59
N ASP A 45 -12.23 -31.34 11.14
CA ASP A 45 -13.67 -31.61 11.16
C ASP A 45 -14.15 -32.32 9.87
N LEU A 46 -13.30 -33.14 9.28
CA LEU A 46 -13.51 -33.84 8.02
C LEU A 46 -14.73 -34.75 8.08
N ASN A 47 -15.69 -34.56 7.16
CA ASN A 47 -16.80 -35.47 6.91
C ASN A 47 -16.56 -36.29 5.64
N LYS A 48 -16.15 -37.53 5.76
CA LYS A 48 -15.85 -38.41 4.61
C LYS A 48 -17.08 -38.83 3.81
N ASN A 49 -18.30 -38.52 4.26
CA ASN A 49 -19.51 -38.73 3.48
C ASN A 49 -19.72 -37.64 2.40
N ASN A 50 -19.00 -36.54 2.51
CA ASN A 50 -19.01 -35.49 1.50
C ASN A 50 -17.84 -35.67 0.51
N VAL A 51 -18.01 -35.10 -0.68
CA VAL A 51 -16.93 -35.01 -1.66
C VAL A 51 -15.74 -34.24 -1.07
N ALA A 52 -14.55 -34.82 -1.09
CA ALA A 52 -13.35 -34.13 -0.68
C ALA A 52 -12.87 -33.18 -1.82
N VAL A 53 -12.64 -31.91 -1.52
CA VAL A 53 -12.08 -30.94 -2.46
C VAL A 53 -10.61 -30.73 -2.11
N ILE A 54 -9.72 -31.15 -2.98
CA ILE A 54 -8.27 -31.14 -2.79
C ILE A 54 -7.63 -30.23 -3.82
N SER A 55 -6.74 -29.36 -3.39
CA SER A 55 -5.90 -28.57 -4.29
C SER A 55 -4.46 -28.51 -3.76
N GLY A 56 -3.62 -27.78 -4.43
CA GLY A 56 -2.21 -27.62 -4.05
C GLY A 56 -1.38 -27.05 -5.19
N GLY A 57 -0.09 -27.16 -5.04
CA GLY A 57 0.91 -26.64 -5.97
C GLY A 57 2.16 -26.18 -5.24
N GLY A 58 3.01 -25.41 -5.90
CA GLY A 58 4.16 -24.78 -5.29
C GLY A 58 3.75 -23.83 -4.16
N SER A 59 4.60 -23.72 -3.14
CA SER A 59 4.52 -22.67 -2.11
C SER A 59 5.06 -21.35 -2.65
N GLY A 60 4.91 -20.24 -1.92
CA GLY A 60 5.23 -18.88 -2.38
C GLY A 60 4.02 -18.12 -2.92
N HIS A 61 2.83 -18.72 -2.82
CA HIS A 61 1.56 -18.15 -3.26
C HIS A 61 0.60 -17.90 -2.09
N GLU A 62 1.09 -17.95 -0.88
CA GLU A 62 0.29 -17.83 0.33
C GLU A 62 -0.63 -16.60 0.31
N PRO A 63 -1.87 -16.75 0.79
CA PRO A 63 -2.45 -17.88 1.53
C PRO A 63 -2.86 -19.09 0.67
N ALA A 64 -2.75 -19.06 -0.65
CA ALA A 64 -3.04 -20.24 -1.47
C ALA A 64 -1.99 -21.34 -1.22
N HIS A 65 -2.39 -22.60 -0.90
CA HIS A 65 -3.78 -23.05 -0.86
C HIS A 65 -4.24 -23.31 0.58
N VAL A 66 -3.32 -23.37 1.56
CA VAL A 66 -3.58 -23.74 2.96
C VAL A 66 -4.59 -22.81 3.63
N GLY A 67 -4.50 -21.50 3.38
CA GLY A 67 -5.41 -20.51 3.94
C GLY A 67 -6.87 -20.61 3.47
N PHE A 68 -7.16 -21.49 2.52
CA PHE A 68 -8.51 -21.76 2.00
C PHE A 68 -9.04 -23.13 2.39
N ILE A 69 -8.37 -23.82 3.31
CA ILE A 69 -8.89 -25.06 3.90
C ILE A 69 -9.91 -24.71 4.97
N GLY A 70 -11.11 -25.29 4.86
CA GLY A 70 -12.17 -25.12 5.83
C GLY A 70 -13.53 -25.44 5.24
N LYS A 71 -14.56 -25.36 6.09
CA LYS A 71 -15.94 -25.62 5.70
C LYS A 71 -16.39 -24.67 4.59
N GLY A 72 -16.93 -25.24 3.53
CA GLY A 72 -17.39 -24.51 2.35
C GLY A 72 -16.29 -24.12 1.34
N MET A 73 -15.02 -24.58 1.54
CA MET A 73 -13.92 -24.47 0.59
C MET A 73 -13.11 -25.77 0.51
N LEU A 74 -11.77 -25.74 0.67
CA LEU A 74 -10.94 -26.94 0.53
C LEU A 74 -11.08 -27.89 1.74
N THR A 75 -10.96 -29.20 1.44
CA THR A 75 -10.80 -30.26 2.43
C THR A 75 -9.33 -30.47 2.79
N ALA A 76 -8.44 -30.38 1.79
CA ALA A 76 -7.00 -30.53 1.96
C ALA A 76 -6.21 -29.69 0.94
N ALA A 77 -4.99 -29.32 1.31
CA ALA A 77 -4.00 -28.72 0.41
C ALA A 77 -2.68 -29.46 0.49
N VAL A 78 -2.07 -29.69 -0.69
CA VAL A 78 -0.76 -30.34 -0.84
C VAL A 78 0.26 -29.29 -1.25
N CYS A 79 1.28 -29.08 -0.40
CA CYS A 79 2.26 -28.01 -0.58
C CYS A 79 3.57 -28.55 -1.12
N GLY A 80 3.99 -28.08 -2.29
CA GLY A 80 5.31 -28.29 -2.85
C GLY A 80 6.36 -27.36 -2.23
N ASP A 81 7.58 -27.39 -2.74
CA ASP A 81 8.58 -26.37 -2.45
C ASP A 81 8.21 -25.03 -3.11
N VAL A 82 8.99 -23.99 -2.82
CA VAL A 82 8.73 -22.66 -3.41
C VAL A 82 8.73 -22.75 -4.93
N PHE A 83 7.59 -22.40 -5.53
CA PHE A 83 7.32 -22.46 -6.98
C PHE A 83 7.50 -23.84 -7.65
N ALA A 84 7.50 -24.90 -6.87
CA ALA A 84 7.66 -26.27 -7.36
C ALA A 84 6.46 -27.15 -6.99
N SER A 85 5.94 -27.91 -7.95
CA SER A 85 4.81 -28.81 -7.74
C SER A 85 5.11 -29.88 -6.69
N PRO A 86 4.12 -30.26 -5.83
CA PRO A 86 4.28 -31.37 -4.89
C PRO A 86 4.45 -32.68 -5.62
N SER A 87 5.09 -33.66 -4.97
CA SER A 87 5.33 -34.99 -5.53
C SER A 87 4.02 -35.76 -5.74
N VAL A 88 4.06 -36.73 -6.66
CA VAL A 88 2.94 -37.67 -6.90
C VAL A 88 2.49 -38.37 -5.63
N ASP A 89 3.46 -38.79 -4.81
CA ASP A 89 3.19 -39.52 -3.56
C ASP A 89 2.56 -38.61 -2.50
N ALA A 90 2.92 -37.32 -2.45
CA ALA A 90 2.27 -36.34 -1.60
C ALA A 90 0.79 -36.16 -1.97
N VAL A 91 0.48 -36.01 -3.26
CA VAL A 91 -0.90 -35.89 -3.73
C VAL A 91 -1.70 -37.17 -3.47
N LEU A 92 -1.13 -38.34 -3.74
CA LEU A 92 -1.76 -39.63 -3.47
C LEU A 92 -2.04 -39.82 -1.97
N THR A 93 -1.11 -39.46 -1.11
CA THR A 93 -1.28 -39.50 0.35
C THR A 93 -2.43 -38.62 0.80
N ALA A 94 -2.58 -37.40 0.25
CA ALA A 94 -3.71 -36.53 0.55
C ALA A 94 -5.04 -37.16 0.11
N ILE A 95 -5.11 -37.72 -1.11
CA ILE A 95 -6.33 -38.40 -1.60
C ILE A 95 -6.72 -39.53 -0.64
N GLN A 96 -5.79 -40.39 -0.26
CA GLN A 96 -6.06 -41.51 0.63
C GLN A 96 -6.52 -41.07 2.04
N ALA A 97 -5.96 -39.97 2.55
CA ALA A 97 -6.27 -39.45 3.87
C ALA A 97 -7.70 -38.90 3.98
N VAL A 98 -8.18 -38.16 2.97
CA VAL A 98 -9.43 -37.40 3.10
C VAL A 98 -10.60 -37.93 2.29
N THR A 99 -10.37 -38.81 1.32
CA THR A 99 -11.43 -39.30 0.43
C THR A 99 -12.20 -40.44 1.06
N GLY A 100 -13.55 -40.33 1.07
CA GLY A 100 -14.46 -41.37 1.40
C GLY A 100 -15.21 -41.93 0.17
N GLU A 101 -16.36 -42.60 0.39
CA GLU A 101 -17.16 -43.19 -0.70
C GLU A 101 -17.74 -42.14 -1.67
N ALA A 102 -17.96 -40.90 -1.21
CA ALA A 102 -18.40 -39.80 -2.05
C ALA A 102 -17.39 -39.38 -3.12
N GLY A 103 -16.12 -39.81 -2.98
CA GLY A 103 -15.03 -39.46 -3.90
C GLY A 103 -14.38 -38.12 -3.58
N CYS A 104 -13.48 -37.68 -4.48
CA CYS A 104 -12.82 -36.39 -4.38
C CYS A 104 -12.70 -35.70 -5.74
N LEU A 105 -12.64 -34.36 -5.67
CA LEU A 105 -12.31 -33.48 -6.79
C LEU A 105 -10.94 -32.84 -6.55
N LEU A 106 -10.00 -33.06 -7.47
CA LEU A 106 -8.70 -32.36 -7.52
C LEU A 106 -8.86 -31.09 -8.35
N ILE A 107 -8.58 -29.93 -7.77
CA ILE A 107 -8.55 -28.63 -8.47
C ILE A 107 -7.10 -28.25 -8.70
N VAL A 108 -6.68 -28.17 -9.95
CA VAL A 108 -5.27 -28.06 -10.34
C VAL A 108 -5.08 -26.82 -11.23
N LYS A 109 -4.13 -25.96 -10.86
CA LYS A 109 -3.70 -24.85 -11.73
C LYS A 109 -3.02 -25.41 -12.99
N ASN A 110 -3.28 -24.78 -14.14
CA ASN A 110 -2.79 -25.26 -15.42
C ASN A 110 -1.29 -25.01 -15.64
N TYR A 111 -0.46 -25.63 -14.81
CA TYR A 111 0.99 -25.73 -14.99
C TYR A 111 1.40 -27.17 -15.27
N THR A 112 2.44 -27.35 -16.11
CA THR A 112 2.85 -28.69 -16.56
C THR A 112 3.19 -29.61 -15.39
N GLY A 113 3.96 -29.14 -14.40
CA GLY A 113 4.31 -29.93 -13.23
C GLY A 113 3.09 -30.36 -12.42
N ASP A 114 2.19 -29.43 -12.13
CA ASP A 114 0.98 -29.71 -11.36
C ASP A 114 0.07 -30.71 -12.11
N ARG A 115 -0.17 -30.50 -13.41
CA ARG A 115 -0.97 -31.43 -14.22
C ARG A 115 -0.42 -32.84 -14.22
N LEU A 116 0.89 -33.00 -14.37
CA LEU A 116 1.54 -34.31 -14.42
C LEU A 116 1.49 -35.01 -13.04
N ASN A 117 1.85 -34.31 -11.98
CA ASN A 117 1.91 -34.90 -10.66
C ASN A 117 0.54 -35.23 -10.09
N PHE A 118 -0.42 -34.30 -10.19
CA PHE A 118 -1.82 -34.56 -9.75
C PHE A 118 -2.49 -35.60 -10.65
N GLY A 119 -2.28 -35.55 -11.96
CA GLY A 119 -2.83 -36.53 -12.90
C GLY A 119 -2.34 -37.95 -12.63
N LEU A 120 -1.04 -38.16 -12.45
CA LEU A 120 -0.51 -39.49 -12.12
C LEU A 120 -0.96 -39.98 -10.74
N ALA A 121 -1.09 -39.09 -9.75
CA ALA A 121 -1.64 -39.43 -8.45
C ALA A 121 -3.12 -39.86 -8.55
N ALA A 122 -3.93 -39.15 -9.36
CA ALA A 122 -5.32 -39.51 -9.63
C ALA A 122 -5.42 -40.91 -10.27
N GLU A 123 -4.58 -41.23 -11.26
CA GLU A 123 -4.54 -42.55 -11.89
C GLU A 123 -4.17 -43.66 -10.88
N LYS A 124 -3.16 -43.41 -10.03
CA LYS A 124 -2.79 -44.35 -8.96
C LYS A 124 -3.95 -44.54 -7.98
N ALA A 125 -4.61 -43.46 -7.56
CA ALA A 125 -5.74 -43.52 -6.63
C ALA A 125 -6.94 -44.30 -7.20
N ARG A 126 -7.29 -44.08 -8.48
CA ARG A 126 -8.34 -44.83 -9.17
C ARG A 126 -8.05 -46.32 -9.19
N ARG A 127 -6.79 -46.74 -9.43
CA ARG A 127 -6.36 -48.15 -9.37
C ARG A 127 -6.50 -48.76 -7.97
N LEU A 128 -6.42 -47.91 -6.93
CA LEU A 128 -6.66 -48.31 -5.55
C LEU A 128 -8.15 -48.31 -5.15
N GLY A 129 -9.05 -47.98 -6.09
CA GLY A 129 -10.50 -48.00 -5.88
C GLY A 129 -11.12 -46.68 -5.42
N TYR A 130 -10.35 -45.61 -5.36
CA TYR A 130 -10.89 -44.28 -5.05
C TYR A 130 -11.61 -43.67 -6.25
N ASN A 131 -12.76 -43.03 -6.00
CA ASN A 131 -13.47 -42.25 -7.01
C ASN A 131 -12.87 -40.84 -7.07
N VAL A 132 -12.09 -40.53 -8.11
CA VAL A 132 -11.30 -39.29 -8.25
C VAL A 132 -11.61 -38.61 -9.57
N GLU A 133 -12.02 -37.36 -9.50
CA GLU A 133 -12.12 -36.47 -10.64
C GLU A 133 -11.07 -35.35 -10.55
N MET A 134 -10.67 -34.81 -11.69
CA MET A 134 -9.67 -33.73 -11.76
C MET A 134 -10.15 -32.63 -12.69
N LEU A 135 -10.09 -31.39 -12.19
CA LEU A 135 -10.42 -30.17 -12.89
C LEU A 135 -9.17 -29.32 -13.04
N ILE A 136 -8.87 -28.91 -14.28
CA ILE A 136 -7.76 -27.99 -14.59
C ILE A 136 -8.31 -26.57 -14.72
N VAL A 137 -7.70 -25.63 -14.00
CA VAL A 137 -8.05 -24.20 -14.03
C VAL A 137 -7.04 -23.44 -14.85
N GLY A 138 -7.54 -22.72 -15.86
CA GLY A 138 -6.73 -21.89 -16.77
C GLY A 138 -7.42 -20.55 -17.01
N ASP A 139 -7.45 -19.71 -16.01
CA ASP A 139 -8.19 -18.44 -15.98
C ASP A 139 -7.42 -17.23 -16.56
N ASP A 140 -6.14 -17.38 -16.89
CA ASP A 140 -5.29 -16.30 -17.40
C ASP A 140 -5.60 -15.95 -18.86
N ILE A 141 -6.09 -14.73 -19.10
CA ILE A 141 -6.45 -14.20 -20.43
C ILE A 141 -5.33 -13.42 -21.11
N SER A 142 -4.14 -13.37 -20.53
CA SER A 142 -3.03 -12.53 -21.04
C SER A 142 -2.60 -12.84 -22.47
N LEU A 143 -2.75 -14.09 -22.88
CA LEU A 143 -2.43 -14.60 -24.21
C LEU A 143 -3.67 -15.31 -24.79
N PRO A 144 -4.53 -14.61 -25.56
CA PRO A 144 -5.82 -15.15 -26.03
C PRO A 144 -5.68 -16.41 -26.91
N ASP A 145 -4.59 -16.53 -27.66
CA ASP A 145 -4.36 -17.68 -28.56
C ASP A 145 -3.65 -18.85 -27.85
N ASN A 146 -3.40 -18.75 -26.54
CA ASN A 146 -2.73 -19.83 -25.82
C ASN A 146 -3.69 -20.99 -25.56
N LYS A 147 -3.39 -22.17 -26.14
CA LYS A 147 -4.17 -23.40 -25.91
C LYS A 147 -4.11 -23.92 -24.46
N HIS A 148 -3.16 -23.46 -23.69
CA HIS A 148 -2.92 -23.86 -22.30
C HIS A 148 -2.76 -22.63 -21.40
N PRO A 149 -3.83 -21.82 -21.20
CA PRO A 149 -3.75 -20.64 -20.34
C PRO A 149 -3.39 -21.06 -18.92
N ARG A 150 -2.59 -20.24 -18.24
CA ARG A 150 -2.15 -20.52 -16.86
C ARG A 150 -3.33 -20.42 -15.89
N GLY A 151 -3.26 -21.17 -14.78
CA GLY A 151 -4.14 -20.99 -13.63
C GLY A 151 -3.53 -19.97 -12.68
N ILE A 152 -4.26 -18.89 -12.38
CA ILE A 152 -3.82 -17.85 -11.47
C ILE A 152 -4.87 -17.62 -10.35
N ALA A 153 -5.21 -16.39 -10.03
CA ALA A 153 -6.04 -16.08 -8.86
C ALA A 153 -7.49 -16.62 -8.95
N GLY A 154 -8.04 -16.80 -10.14
CA GLY A 154 -9.38 -17.36 -10.34
C GLY A 154 -9.57 -18.78 -9.79
N THR A 155 -8.49 -19.51 -9.59
CA THR A 155 -8.52 -20.82 -8.93
C THR A 155 -9.22 -20.78 -7.57
N ILE A 156 -9.11 -19.67 -6.83
CA ILE A 156 -9.75 -19.54 -5.51
C ILE A 156 -11.28 -19.47 -5.61
N LEU A 157 -11.80 -18.87 -6.69
CA LEU A 157 -13.25 -18.87 -6.97
C LEU A 157 -13.75 -20.29 -7.22
N VAL A 158 -12.97 -21.10 -7.95
CA VAL A 158 -13.29 -22.52 -8.19
C VAL A 158 -13.27 -23.32 -6.89
N HIS A 159 -12.31 -23.06 -5.97
CA HIS A 159 -12.31 -23.66 -4.63
C HIS A 159 -13.60 -23.35 -3.87
N LYS A 160 -14.04 -22.08 -3.91
CA LYS A 160 -15.23 -21.60 -3.22
C LYS A 160 -16.51 -22.28 -3.74
N ILE A 161 -16.64 -22.38 -5.06
CA ILE A 161 -17.79 -23.00 -5.70
C ILE A 161 -17.81 -24.52 -5.43
N ALA A 162 -16.71 -25.21 -5.69
CA ALA A 162 -16.61 -26.66 -5.43
C ALA A 162 -16.87 -26.99 -3.95
N GLY A 163 -16.26 -26.24 -3.03
CA GLY A 163 -16.42 -26.41 -1.60
C GLY A 163 -17.85 -26.18 -1.12
N TYR A 164 -18.55 -25.20 -1.69
CA TYR A 164 -19.96 -24.95 -1.39
C TYR A 164 -20.86 -26.16 -1.71
N PHE A 165 -20.73 -26.74 -2.91
CA PHE A 165 -21.52 -27.88 -3.31
C PHE A 165 -21.11 -29.15 -2.55
N ALA A 166 -19.80 -29.37 -2.35
CA ALA A 166 -19.31 -30.50 -1.57
C ALA A 166 -19.82 -30.48 -0.12
N GLU A 167 -19.76 -29.33 0.55
CA GLU A 167 -20.22 -29.19 1.94
C GLU A 167 -21.73 -29.47 2.13
N ARG A 168 -22.52 -29.24 1.09
CA ARG A 168 -23.97 -29.56 1.07
C ARG A 168 -24.32 -30.99 0.70
N GLY A 169 -23.31 -31.86 0.54
CA GLY A 169 -23.50 -33.28 0.25
C GLY A 169 -23.93 -33.58 -1.19
N TYR A 170 -23.66 -32.66 -2.14
CA TYR A 170 -23.87 -32.99 -3.55
C TYR A 170 -22.85 -34.05 -4.01
N ASN A 171 -23.28 -34.90 -4.94
CA ASN A 171 -22.41 -35.93 -5.50
C ASN A 171 -21.27 -35.36 -6.36
N LEU A 172 -20.21 -36.16 -6.58
CA LEU A 172 -19.01 -35.75 -7.28
C LEU A 172 -19.29 -35.19 -8.67
N ALA A 173 -20.22 -35.77 -9.43
CA ALA A 173 -20.58 -35.30 -10.77
C ALA A 173 -21.17 -33.87 -10.74
N THR A 174 -21.98 -33.55 -9.74
CA THR A 174 -22.52 -32.21 -9.55
C THR A 174 -21.47 -31.24 -9.11
N VAL A 175 -20.62 -31.59 -8.13
CA VAL A 175 -19.49 -30.75 -7.68
C VAL A 175 -18.55 -30.43 -8.83
N LEU A 176 -18.20 -31.42 -9.64
CA LEU A 176 -17.37 -31.24 -10.83
C LEU A 176 -18.03 -30.31 -11.86
N ARG A 177 -19.30 -30.50 -12.16
CA ARG A 177 -20.02 -29.68 -13.14
C ARG A 177 -20.04 -28.20 -12.75
N GLU A 178 -20.36 -27.89 -11.50
CA GLU A 178 -20.42 -26.50 -11.02
C GLU A 178 -19.03 -25.87 -10.93
N ALA A 179 -18.03 -26.64 -10.50
CA ALA A 179 -16.64 -26.20 -10.51
C ALA A 179 -16.10 -25.96 -11.93
N GLN A 180 -16.47 -26.81 -12.89
CA GLN A 180 -16.12 -26.65 -14.30
C GLN A 180 -16.79 -25.42 -14.92
N TYR A 181 -18.07 -25.18 -14.57
CA TYR A 181 -18.75 -23.96 -14.97
C TYR A 181 -18.00 -22.74 -14.44
N ALA A 182 -17.65 -22.71 -13.16
CA ALA A 182 -16.87 -21.63 -12.56
C ALA A 182 -15.52 -21.44 -13.26
N ALA A 183 -14.77 -22.51 -13.52
CA ALA A 183 -13.49 -22.44 -14.21
C ALA A 183 -13.61 -21.87 -15.63
N ASN A 184 -14.65 -22.28 -16.37
CA ASN A 184 -14.87 -21.84 -17.77
C ASN A 184 -15.38 -20.40 -17.87
N ASN A 185 -15.94 -19.83 -16.79
CA ASN A 185 -16.52 -18.48 -16.75
C ASN A 185 -15.72 -17.52 -15.84
N THR A 186 -14.47 -17.86 -15.54
CA THR A 186 -13.54 -17.04 -14.77
C THR A 186 -12.42 -16.54 -15.66
N PHE A 187 -12.16 -15.24 -15.62
CA PHE A 187 -11.21 -14.52 -16.47
C PHE A 187 -10.30 -13.66 -15.61
N SER A 188 -9.00 -13.88 -15.67
CA SER A 188 -8.02 -13.19 -14.83
C SER A 188 -6.91 -12.55 -15.65
N LEU A 189 -6.47 -11.38 -15.19
CA LEU A 189 -5.31 -10.68 -15.76
C LEU A 189 -4.47 -10.08 -14.63
N GLY A 190 -3.17 -10.31 -14.68
CA GLY A 190 -2.19 -9.75 -13.76
C GLY A 190 -1.36 -8.63 -14.38
N VAL A 191 -0.88 -7.71 -13.53
CA VAL A 191 0.12 -6.68 -13.88
C VAL A 191 1.10 -6.52 -12.71
N ALA A 192 2.38 -6.30 -13.00
CA ALA A 192 3.37 -6.07 -11.97
C ALA A 192 4.43 -5.04 -12.39
N LEU A 193 4.89 -4.25 -11.42
CA LEU A 193 5.98 -3.27 -11.55
C LEU A 193 7.35 -3.91 -11.33
N SER A 194 7.40 -5.05 -10.63
CA SER A 194 8.64 -5.81 -10.41
C SER A 194 8.35 -7.30 -10.35
N SER A 195 9.35 -8.12 -10.67
CA SER A 195 9.31 -9.56 -10.41
C SER A 195 9.37 -9.84 -8.89
N CYS A 196 9.09 -11.06 -8.51
CA CYS A 196 9.33 -11.56 -7.16
C CYS A 196 10.81 -11.91 -6.95
N HIS A 197 11.25 -11.91 -5.70
CA HIS A 197 12.58 -12.34 -5.30
C HIS A 197 12.49 -13.69 -4.58
N LEU A 198 13.30 -14.64 -5.02
CA LEU A 198 13.43 -15.91 -4.31
C LEU A 198 14.36 -15.74 -3.09
N PRO A 199 14.06 -16.41 -1.97
CA PRO A 199 14.98 -16.41 -0.82
C PRO A 199 16.37 -16.88 -1.24
N GLN A 200 17.41 -16.08 -0.95
CA GLN A 200 18.83 -16.30 -1.28
C GLN A 200 19.27 -15.96 -2.72
N GLU A 201 18.43 -15.46 -3.59
CA GLU A 201 18.92 -14.79 -4.78
C GLU A 201 19.55 -13.44 -4.39
N THR A 202 20.84 -13.31 -4.66
CA THR A 202 21.56 -12.04 -4.51
C THR A 202 21.44 -11.29 -5.84
N ASP A 203 20.84 -10.09 -5.78
CA ASP A 203 20.91 -9.05 -6.82
C ASP A 203 20.50 -9.49 -8.25
N ALA A 204 19.27 -9.95 -8.42
CA ALA A 204 18.67 -9.92 -9.75
C ALA A 204 18.47 -8.45 -10.15
N ALA A 205 19.14 -8.00 -11.21
CA ALA A 205 18.92 -6.67 -11.76
C ALA A 205 17.42 -6.47 -12.06
N PRO A 206 16.85 -5.30 -11.77
CA PRO A 206 15.45 -5.05 -12.10
C PRO A 206 15.24 -5.25 -13.61
N ARG A 207 14.24 -6.06 -13.98
CA ARG A 207 13.94 -6.36 -15.40
C ARG A 207 13.52 -5.12 -16.18
N HIS A 208 12.93 -4.13 -15.52
CA HIS A 208 12.38 -2.93 -16.14
C HIS A 208 12.85 -1.66 -15.44
N HIS A 209 12.91 -0.61 -16.23
CA HIS A 209 13.18 0.75 -15.72
C HIS A 209 11.94 1.33 -15.05
N PRO A 210 12.10 2.30 -14.13
CA PRO A 210 10.97 3.05 -13.58
C PRO A 210 10.05 3.60 -14.68
N GLY A 211 8.75 3.50 -14.47
CA GLY A 211 7.75 3.93 -15.46
C GLY A 211 7.22 2.81 -16.37
N HIS A 212 7.67 1.57 -16.19
CA HIS A 212 7.18 0.42 -16.95
C HIS A 212 6.57 -0.65 -16.03
N ALA A 213 5.64 -1.42 -16.56
CA ALA A 213 5.08 -2.60 -15.91
C ALA A 213 4.97 -3.76 -16.90
N GLU A 214 4.94 -5.00 -16.40
CA GLU A 214 4.62 -6.18 -17.18
C GLU A 214 3.14 -6.53 -17.03
N LEU A 215 2.43 -6.55 -18.14
CA LEU A 215 1.05 -6.99 -18.21
C LEU A 215 0.99 -8.48 -18.57
N GLY A 216 0.11 -9.23 -17.89
CA GLY A 216 0.01 -10.68 -18.08
C GLY A 216 1.18 -11.44 -17.44
N MET A 217 1.75 -10.94 -16.36
CA MET A 217 2.75 -11.66 -15.59
C MET A 217 2.11 -12.85 -14.86
N GLY A 218 2.82 -13.97 -14.84
CA GLY A 218 2.43 -15.14 -14.07
C GLY A 218 2.79 -15.03 -12.60
N ILE A 219 2.48 -16.08 -11.84
CA ILE A 219 2.68 -16.10 -10.39
C ILE A 219 4.01 -16.73 -9.93
N HIS A 220 4.86 -17.14 -10.86
CA HIS A 220 6.21 -17.68 -10.58
C HIS A 220 7.34 -16.74 -11.03
N GLY A 221 7.00 -15.47 -11.33
CA GLY A 221 7.97 -14.49 -11.83
C GLY A 221 8.39 -14.67 -13.29
N GLU A 222 7.64 -15.45 -14.09
CA GLU A 222 7.84 -15.56 -15.54
C GLU A 222 7.53 -14.20 -16.21
N PRO A 223 8.18 -13.88 -17.35
CA PRO A 223 7.88 -12.66 -18.09
C PRO A 223 6.40 -12.51 -18.44
N GLY A 224 5.92 -11.27 -18.37
CA GLY A 224 4.57 -10.93 -18.81
C GLY A 224 4.38 -11.04 -20.33
N ALA A 225 3.13 -11.02 -20.78
CA ALA A 225 2.78 -11.04 -22.21
C ALA A 225 3.24 -9.77 -22.94
N SER A 226 3.30 -8.63 -22.26
CA SER A 226 3.76 -7.35 -22.81
C SER A 226 4.27 -6.41 -21.73
N VAL A 227 5.21 -5.53 -22.12
CA VAL A 227 5.62 -4.38 -21.30
C VAL A 227 4.77 -3.19 -21.67
N ILE A 228 4.31 -2.46 -20.66
CA ILE A 228 3.47 -1.26 -20.80
C ILE A 228 4.09 -0.08 -20.07
N ASP A 229 3.89 1.13 -20.60
CA ASP A 229 4.22 2.37 -19.92
C ASP A 229 3.20 2.64 -18.81
N THR A 230 3.68 3.00 -17.62
CA THR A 230 2.82 3.32 -16.48
C THR A 230 2.99 4.78 -16.09
N GLN A 231 1.95 5.59 -16.28
CA GLN A 231 1.94 6.98 -15.81
C GLN A 231 1.15 7.12 -14.51
N ASN A 232 0.05 6.38 -14.37
CA ASN A 232 -0.78 6.39 -13.16
C ASN A 232 -1.67 5.13 -13.07
N SER A 233 -2.28 4.92 -11.91
CA SER A 233 -3.13 3.75 -11.64
C SER A 233 -4.35 3.66 -12.55
N ALA A 234 -4.97 4.80 -12.91
CA ALA A 234 -6.17 4.81 -13.75
C ALA A 234 -5.91 4.24 -15.13
N GLN A 235 -4.76 4.57 -15.74
CA GLN A 235 -4.40 4.04 -17.07
C GLN A 235 -4.15 2.53 -17.02
N VAL A 236 -3.46 2.05 -16.00
CA VAL A 236 -3.18 0.60 -15.82
C VAL A 236 -4.48 -0.17 -15.64
N VAL A 237 -5.37 0.29 -14.73
CA VAL A 237 -6.65 -0.35 -14.46
C VAL A 237 -7.55 -0.34 -15.71
N ASN A 238 -7.65 0.78 -16.43
CA ASN A 238 -8.44 0.87 -17.66
C ASN A 238 -7.93 -0.08 -18.74
N LEU A 239 -6.61 -0.19 -18.93
CA LEU A 239 -6.03 -1.14 -19.88
C LEU A 239 -6.36 -2.59 -19.51
N MET A 240 -6.31 -2.94 -18.23
CA MET A 240 -6.70 -4.28 -17.76
C MET A 240 -8.19 -4.54 -17.96
N VAL A 241 -9.02 -3.54 -17.68
CA VAL A 241 -10.48 -3.58 -17.87
C VAL A 241 -10.84 -3.78 -19.36
N ASP A 242 -10.18 -3.05 -20.26
CA ASP A 242 -10.40 -3.20 -21.71
C ASP A 242 -10.11 -4.64 -22.18
N LYS A 243 -9.03 -5.25 -21.68
CA LYS A 243 -8.70 -6.65 -21.98
C LYS A 243 -9.68 -7.63 -21.35
N LEU A 244 -10.14 -7.39 -20.13
CA LEU A 244 -11.18 -8.20 -19.50
C LEU A 244 -12.50 -8.11 -20.27
N LEU A 245 -12.93 -6.92 -20.67
CA LEU A 245 -14.14 -6.73 -21.46
C LEU A 245 -14.07 -7.44 -22.81
N ALA A 246 -12.89 -7.48 -23.43
CA ALA A 246 -12.70 -8.19 -24.70
C ALA A 246 -12.77 -9.74 -24.55
N ALA A 247 -12.46 -10.28 -23.36
CA ALA A 247 -12.50 -11.70 -23.07
C ALA A 247 -13.84 -12.17 -22.49
N LEU A 248 -14.56 -11.27 -21.81
CA LEU A 248 -15.84 -11.55 -21.17
C LEU A 248 -16.98 -11.63 -22.20
N PRO A 249 -18.06 -12.39 -21.94
CA PRO A 249 -19.31 -12.29 -22.70
C PRO A 249 -19.80 -10.83 -22.73
N GLU A 250 -20.46 -10.43 -23.82
CA GLU A 250 -20.95 -9.04 -24.00
C GLU A 250 -21.91 -8.60 -22.88
N THR A 251 -22.65 -9.52 -22.31
CA THR A 251 -23.63 -9.29 -21.25
C THR A 251 -23.40 -10.23 -20.07
N GLY A 252 -24.03 -9.92 -18.93
CA GLY A 252 -24.01 -10.72 -17.71
C GLY A 252 -23.46 -9.96 -16.52
N ARG A 253 -23.95 -10.34 -15.34
CA ARG A 253 -23.53 -9.84 -14.04
C ARG A 253 -22.19 -10.46 -13.65
N LEU A 254 -21.38 -9.74 -12.93
CA LEU A 254 -20.03 -10.17 -12.56
C LEU A 254 -19.79 -10.07 -11.06
N ALA A 255 -18.98 -10.98 -10.53
CA ALA A 255 -18.18 -10.68 -9.35
C ALA A 255 -16.74 -10.45 -9.78
N VAL A 256 -16.10 -9.45 -9.19
CA VAL A 256 -14.71 -9.11 -9.48
C VAL A 256 -13.86 -9.22 -8.22
N MET A 257 -12.82 -10.02 -8.30
CA MET A 257 -11.84 -10.21 -7.24
C MET A 257 -10.59 -9.36 -7.53
N ILE A 258 -10.15 -8.61 -6.52
CA ILE A 258 -8.98 -7.74 -6.57
C ILE A 258 -7.89 -8.38 -5.71
N ASN A 259 -6.89 -8.95 -6.35
CA ASN A 259 -5.85 -9.74 -5.69
C ASN A 259 -4.51 -9.01 -5.70
N ASN A 260 -3.90 -8.84 -4.52
CA ASN A 260 -2.53 -8.36 -4.34
C ASN A 260 -1.54 -9.52 -4.52
N LEU A 261 -0.53 -9.33 -5.37
CA LEU A 261 0.51 -10.33 -5.60
C LEU A 261 1.59 -10.38 -4.50
N GLY A 262 1.45 -9.55 -3.46
CA GLY A 262 2.27 -9.59 -2.24
C GLY A 262 2.96 -8.26 -1.91
N GLY A 263 3.48 -7.54 -2.90
CA GLY A 263 4.31 -6.35 -2.71
C GLY A 263 3.58 -5.00 -2.85
N VAL A 264 2.27 -4.97 -3.11
CA VAL A 264 1.51 -3.71 -3.23
C VAL A 264 0.97 -3.29 -1.87
N SER A 265 1.16 -2.02 -1.52
CA SER A 265 0.68 -1.49 -0.24
C SER A 265 -0.85 -1.42 -0.17
N VAL A 266 -1.38 -1.40 1.06
CA VAL A 266 -2.83 -1.27 1.30
C VAL A 266 -3.39 0.01 0.67
N ALA A 267 -2.64 1.12 0.71
CA ALA A 267 -3.03 2.39 0.09
C ALA A 267 -3.14 2.26 -1.43
N GLU A 268 -2.16 1.65 -2.10
CA GLU A 268 -2.18 1.41 -3.55
C GLU A 268 -3.36 0.50 -3.94
N MET A 269 -3.61 -0.57 -3.16
CA MET A 269 -4.76 -1.46 -3.42
C MET A 269 -6.10 -0.74 -3.29
N ALA A 270 -6.25 0.21 -2.36
CA ALA A 270 -7.45 1.04 -2.22
C ALA A 270 -7.63 1.97 -3.44
N ILE A 271 -6.54 2.56 -3.96
CA ILE A 271 -6.56 3.38 -5.18
C ILE A 271 -6.99 2.52 -6.39
N ILE A 272 -6.41 1.34 -6.56
CA ILE A 272 -6.77 0.39 -7.62
C ILE A 272 -8.26 0.05 -7.56
N THR A 273 -8.79 -0.19 -6.36
CA THR A 273 -10.23 -0.48 -6.15
C THR A 273 -11.09 0.71 -6.58
N ARG A 274 -10.69 1.93 -6.24
CA ARG A 274 -11.41 3.15 -6.65
C ARG A 274 -11.41 3.33 -8.17
N GLU A 275 -10.27 3.08 -8.84
CA GLU A 275 -10.18 3.18 -10.30
C GLU A 275 -11.05 2.10 -10.99
N LEU A 276 -11.08 0.87 -10.45
CA LEU A 276 -11.98 -0.18 -10.93
C LEU A 276 -13.45 0.23 -10.79
N ALA A 277 -13.83 0.82 -9.65
CA ALA A 277 -15.18 1.32 -9.41
C ALA A 277 -15.57 2.50 -10.31
N SER A 278 -14.61 3.15 -10.96
CA SER A 278 -14.83 4.23 -11.93
C SER A 278 -14.69 3.78 -13.38
N SER A 279 -14.40 2.51 -13.61
CA SER A 279 -14.11 1.95 -14.94
C SER A 279 -15.38 1.57 -15.73
N PRO A 280 -15.26 1.36 -17.07
CA PRO A 280 -16.36 0.85 -17.89
C PRO A 280 -16.91 -0.53 -17.47
N LEU A 281 -16.18 -1.31 -16.69
CA LEU A 281 -16.63 -2.60 -16.15
C LEU A 281 -17.63 -2.45 -15.00
N HIS A 282 -17.57 -1.33 -14.25
CA HIS A 282 -18.35 -1.09 -13.04
C HIS A 282 -19.85 -1.39 -13.16
N PRO A 283 -20.57 -0.99 -14.24
CA PRO A 283 -22.01 -1.23 -14.34
C PRO A 283 -22.41 -2.72 -14.34
N ARG A 284 -21.46 -3.62 -14.57
CA ARG A 284 -21.66 -5.06 -14.58
C ARG A 284 -21.27 -5.75 -13.27
N ILE A 285 -20.61 -5.03 -12.35
CA ILE A 285 -20.08 -5.59 -11.10
C ILE A 285 -21.17 -5.57 -10.03
N ASP A 286 -21.69 -6.75 -9.67
CA ASP A 286 -22.61 -6.90 -8.55
C ASP A 286 -21.85 -7.09 -7.23
N TRP A 287 -20.70 -7.76 -7.28
CA TRP A 287 -19.90 -8.09 -6.09
C TRP A 287 -18.42 -7.83 -6.28
N LEU A 288 -17.81 -7.18 -5.28
CA LEU A 288 -16.36 -7.05 -5.14
C LEU A 288 -15.83 -8.01 -4.08
N ILE A 289 -14.73 -8.68 -4.36
CA ILE A 289 -14.03 -9.60 -3.46
C ILE A 289 -12.63 -9.03 -3.21
N GLY A 290 -12.33 -8.69 -1.96
CA GLY A 290 -11.10 -7.99 -1.64
C GLY A 290 -11.26 -6.45 -1.70
N PRO A 291 -10.13 -5.69 -1.82
CA PRO A 291 -8.77 -6.14 -2.13
C PRO A 291 -8.12 -6.95 -1.00
N ALA A 292 -7.42 -8.00 -1.37
CA ALA A 292 -6.69 -8.86 -0.43
C ALA A 292 -5.55 -9.62 -1.12
N SER A 293 -4.58 -10.12 -0.37
CA SER A 293 -3.63 -11.11 -0.85
C SER A 293 -4.28 -12.50 -0.81
N LEU A 294 -4.59 -13.06 -1.95
CA LEU A 294 -5.31 -14.33 -2.09
C LEU A 294 -4.47 -15.40 -2.80
N VAL A 295 -3.81 -15.01 -3.89
CA VAL A 295 -2.78 -15.79 -4.58
C VAL A 295 -1.63 -14.86 -4.84
N THR A 296 -0.55 -15.02 -4.10
CA THR A 296 0.63 -14.14 -4.19
C THR A 296 1.73 -14.74 -5.07
N ALA A 297 2.79 -13.99 -5.26
CA ALA A 297 4.06 -14.43 -5.81
C ALA A 297 5.16 -13.83 -4.95
N LEU A 298 5.27 -14.28 -3.70
CA LEU A 298 6.17 -13.75 -2.69
C LEU A 298 5.97 -12.24 -2.49
N ASP A 299 7.00 -11.44 -2.82
CA ASP A 299 7.04 -9.97 -2.69
C ASP A 299 6.76 -9.22 -4.00
N MET A 300 6.21 -9.90 -5.03
CA MET A 300 5.93 -9.29 -6.33
C MET A 300 5.09 -8.02 -6.19
N LYS A 301 5.62 -6.88 -6.67
CA LYS A 301 4.88 -5.62 -6.65
C LYS A 301 3.90 -5.54 -7.82
N GLY A 302 2.77 -6.21 -7.66
CA GLY A 302 1.73 -6.31 -8.66
C GLY A 302 0.38 -6.68 -8.08
N PHE A 303 -0.63 -6.66 -8.94
CA PHE A 303 -1.99 -7.10 -8.61
C PHE A 303 -2.63 -7.81 -9.79
N SER A 304 -3.72 -8.53 -9.53
CA SER A 304 -4.55 -9.11 -10.59
C SER A 304 -6.03 -8.78 -10.37
N LEU A 305 -6.75 -8.67 -11.48
CA LEU A 305 -8.20 -8.58 -11.53
C LEU A 305 -8.74 -9.88 -12.08
N THR A 306 -9.71 -10.46 -11.38
CA THR A 306 -10.39 -11.69 -11.78
C THR A 306 -11.89 -11.45 -11.82
N ALA A 307 -12.53 -11.65 -12.96
CA ALA A 307 -13.96 -11.57 -13.11
C ALA A 307 -14.56 -12.97 -13.30
N ILE A 308 -15.67 -13.24 -12.61
CA ILE A 308 -16.51 -14.43 -12.84
C ILE A 308 -17.90 -14.02 -13.25
N VAL A 309 -18.46 -14.70 -14.27
CA VAL A 309 -19.85 -14.49 -14.70
C VAL A 309 -20.79 -15.15 -13.72
N LEU A 310 -21.78 -14.38 -13.26
CA LEU A 310 -22.72 -14.82 -12.24
C LEU A 310 -23.96 -15.48 -12.83
N GLU A 311 -24.19 -16.72 -12.42
CA GLU A 311 -25.49 -17.36 -12.40
C GLU A 311 -25.98 -17.50 -10.95
N GLU A 312 -27.26 -17.72 -10.73
CA GLU A 312 -27.86 -17.78 -9.40
C GLU A 312 -27.17 -18.78 -8.46
N SER A 313 -26.81 -19.96 -8.98
CA SER A 313 -26.13 -21.01 -8.20
C SER A 313 -24.70 -20.57 -7.79
N ILE A 314 -23.98 -19.90 -8.68
CA ILE A 314 -22.62 -19.38 -8.46
C ILE A 314 -22.65 -18.23 -7.45
N GLU A 315 -23.57 -17.27 -7.63
CA GLU A 315 -23.73 -16.15 -6.71
C GLU A 315 -24.04 -16.64 -5.29
N LYS A 316 -25.01 -17.56 -5.15
CA LYS A 316 -25.34 -18.17 -3.87
C LYS A 316 -24.15 -18.88 -3.23
N ALA A 317 -23.37 -19.60 -4.02
CA ALA A 317 -22.18 -20.28 -3.54
C ALA A 317 -21.13 -19.28 -3.05
N MET A 318 -20.89 -18.20 -3.77
CA MET A 318 -19.91 -17.16 -3.40
C MET A 318 -20.28 -16.40 -2.15
N LEU A 319 -21.56 -16.08 -1.96
CA LEU A 319 -22.06 -15.30 -0.82
C LEU A 319 -22.21 -16.12 0.46
N THR A 320 -22.17 -17.45 0.36
CA THR A 320 -22.27 -18.31 1.54
C THR A 320 -21.02 -18.20 2.40
N GLU A 321 -21.21 -18.07 3.70
CA GLU A 321 -20.14 -18.05 4.69
C GLU A 321 -19.28 -19.32 4.64
N VAL A 322 -18.02 -19.16 4.98
CA VAL A 322 -17.00 -20.23 5.03
C VAL A 322 -16.19 -20.15 6.31
N GLU A 323 -15.63 -21.27 6.72
CA GLU A 323 -14.75 -21.34 7.89
C GLU A 323 -13.28 -21.42 7.45
N THR A 324 -12.83 -20.37 6.73
CA THR A 324 -11.45 -20.21 6.28
C THR A 324 -10.91 -18.82 6.66
N SER A 325 -9.62 -18.71 6.90
CA SER A 325 -9.01 -17.46 7.38
C SER A 325 -8.93 -16.36 6.32
N ASN A 326 -8.92 -16.71 5.02
CA ASN A 326 -8.48 -15.81 3.98
C ASN A 326 -9.52 -15.53 2.87
N TRP A 327 -10.75 -16.00 3.01
CA TRP A 327 -11.82 -15.64 2.07
C TRP A 327 -12.47 -14.32 2.48
N PRO A 328 -12.29 -13.23 1.69
CA PRO A 328 -12.97 -11.98 1.97
C PRO A 328 -14.47 -12.09 1.72
N THR A 329 -15.29 -11.52 2.58
CA THR A 329 -16.72 -11.41 2.34
C THR A 329 -16.99 -10.57 1.10
N PRO A 330 -17.67 -11.08 0.07
CA PRO A 330 -18.05 -10.28 -1.09
C PRO A 330 -18.97 -9.12 -0.68
N VAL A 331 -18.73 -7.94 -1.23
CA VAL A 331 -19.54 -6.74 -0.96
C VAL A 331 -20.02 -6.11 -2.27
N PRO A 332 -21.24 -5.56 -2.33
CA PRO A 332 -21.66 -4.82 -3.49
C PRO A 332 -20.83 -3.52 -3.61
N PRO A 333 -20.51 -3.06 -4.83
CA PRO A 333 -19.93 -1.74 -5.02
C PRO A 333 -20.83 -0.67 -4.39
N ARG A 334 -20.24 0.27 -3.64
CA ARG A 334 -20.98 1.32 -2.95
C ARG A 334 -20.58 2.69 -3.49
N GLU A 335 -21.56 3.57 -3.58
CA GLU A 335 -21.29 4.99 -3.85
C GLU A 335 -20.61 5.65 -2.64
N ILE A 336 -19.71 6.59 -2.91
CA ILE A 336 -19.08 7.39 -1.87
C ILE A 336 -20.11 8.42 -1.38
N SER A 337 -20.57 8.26 -0.14
CA SER A 337 -21.44 9.25 0.48
C SER A 337 -20.61 10.34 1.15
N CYS A 338 -20.95 11.60 0.88
CA CYS A 338 -20.33 12.76 1.52
C CYS A 338 -21.32 13.37 2.51
N VAL A 339 -20.87 13.56 3.75
CA VAL A 339 -21.64 14.26 4.77
C VAL A 339 -21.17 15.72 4.80
N PRO A 340 -22.08 16.71 4.63
CA PRO A 340 -21.70 18.11 4.69
C PRO A 340 -21.09 18.46 6.05
N SER A 341 -19.96 19.16 6.06
CA SER A 341 -19.40 19.73 7.29
C SER A 341 -20.24 20.90 7.75
N SER A 342 -20.68 20.89 9.00
CA SER A 342 -21.34 22.02 9.65
C SER A 342 -20.35 23.10 10.14
N GLN A 343 -19.04 22.83 10.06
CA GLN A 343 -18.03 23.77 10.53
C GLN A 343 -17.83 24.90 9.50
N ARG A 344 -18.17 26.11 9.91
CA ARG A 344 -17.66 27.31 9.25
C ARG A 344 -16.22 27.49 9.71
N SER A 345 -15.25 27.31 8.80
CA SER A 345 -13.91 27.84 9.04
C SER A 345 -14.01 29.33 9.24
N ALA A 346 -13.50 29.86 10.35
CA ALA A 346 -13.34 31.30 10.52
C ALA A 346 -12.27 31.75 9.50
N ARG A 347 -12.68 32.11 8.30
CA ARG A 347 -11.78 32.64 7.27
C ARG A 347 -11.40 34.05 7.63
N VAL A 348 -10.13 34.39 7.49
CA VAL A 348 -9.66 35.77 7.60
C VAL A 348 -10.30 36.60 6.50
N GLU A 349 -11.16 37.55 6.88
CA GLU A 349 -11.77 38.50 5.94
C GLU A 349 -10.81 39.65 5.69
N PHE A 350 -10.50 39.94 4.44
CA PHE A 350 -9.59 41.02 4.06
C PHE A 350 -9.89 41.55 2.66
N GLN A 351 -9.33 42.72 2.36
CA GLN A 351 -9.24 43.23 1.01
C GLN A 351 -7.80 43.16 0.54
N PRO A 352 -7.53 42.65 -0.67
CA PRO A 352 -6.18 42.69 -1.23
C PRO A 352 -5.65 44.10 -1.35
N SER A 353 -4.37 44.28 -1.09
CA SER A 353 -3.72 45.59 -1.16
C SER A 353 -2.28 45.47 -1.66
N ALA A 354 -1.63 46.59 -2.01
CA ALA A 354 -0.32 46.61 -2.59
C ALA A 354 0.67 47.35 -1.68
N ASN A 355 1.81 46.72 -1.40
CA ASN A 355 2.96 47.32 -0.77
C ASN A 355 4.24 46.68 -1.34
N ALA A 356 5.02 47.48 -2.07
CA ALA A 356 6.17 46.97 -2.82
C ALA A 356 7.26 46.36 -1.92
N LEU A 357 7.51 46.95 -0.76
CA LEU A 357 8.51 46.43 0.21
C LEU A 357 8.05 45.07 0.76
N VAL A 358 6.82 45.00 1.23
CA VAL A 358 6.27 43.75 1.79
C VAL A 358 6.16 42.67 0.72
N ALA A 359 5.76 43.02 -0.50
CA ALA A 359 5.76 42.10 -1.65
C ALA A 359 7.15 41.53 -1.91
N GLY A 360 8.18 42.38 -1.96
CA GLY A 360 9.57 41.95 -2.15
C GLY A 360 10.07 41.01 -1.06
N ILE A 361 9.72 41.28 0.21
CA ILE A 361 10.08 40.39 1.33
C ILE A 361 9.37 39.04 1.20
N VAL A 362 8.07 39.01 0.91
CA VAL A 362 7.32 37.76 0.74
C VAL A 362 7.87 36.95 -0.43
N GLU A 363 8.15 37.58 -1.58
CA GLU A 363 8.75 36.92 -2.74
C GLU A 363 10.11 36.32 -2.42
N LEU A 364 10.98 37.08 -1.75
CA LEU A 364 12.32 36.62 -1.36
C LEU A 364 12.25 35.40 -0.43
N VAL A 365 11.42 35.45 0.62
CA VAL A 365 11.28 34.35 1.58
C VAL A 365 10.72 33.09 0.90
N THR A 366 9.67 33.26 0.09
CA THR A 366 9.01 32.11 -0.58
C THR A 366 9.91 31.49 -1.64
N THR A 367 10.67 32.28 -2.39
CA THR A 367 11.68 31.78 -3.35
C THR A 367 12.79 31.02 -2.62
N THR A 368 13.36 31.61 -1.57
CA THR A 368 14.41 30.96 -0.78
C THR A 368 13.97 29.60 -0.26
N LEU A 369 12.79 29.49 0.34
CA LEU A 369 12.28 28.22 0.87
C LEU A 369 11.98 27.20 -0.23
N SER A 370 11.50 27.64 -1.40
CA SER A 370 11.24 26.77 -2.54
C SER A 370 12.54 26.20 -3.14
N ASP A 371 13.57 27.01 -3.26
CA ASP A 371 14.87 26.61 -3.81
C ASP A 371 15.63 25.64 -2.88
N LEU A 372 15.36 25.71 -1.59
CA LEU A 372 15.96 24.83 -0.60
C LEU A 372 15.32 23.43 -0.51
N GLU A 373 14.22 23.14 -1.21
CA GLU A 373 13.46 21.90 -1.08
C GLU A 373 14.34 20.64 -1.11
N ILE A 374 15.14 20.46 -2.16
CA ILE A 374 15.97 19.27 -2.35
C ILE A 374 17.02 19.16 -1.24
N HIS A 375 17.64 20.31 -0.89
CA HIS A 375 18.69 20.33 0.13
C HIS A 375 18.16 20.00 1.53
N LEU A 376 17.02 20.57 1.91
CA LEU A 376 16.39 20.28 3.19
C LEU A 376 15.88 18.85 3.29
N ASN A 377 15.33 18.28 2.22
CA ASN A 377 14.96 16.86 2.18
C ASN A 377 16.19 15.95 2.36
N ALA A 378 17.32 16.30 1.76
CA ALA A 378 18.56 15.55 1.92
C ALA A 378 19.16 15.66 3.34
N LEU A 379 18.99 16.80 4.02
CA LEU A 379 19.35 16.94 5.44
C LEU A 379 18.40 16.12 6.32
N ASP A 380 17.10 16.22 6.06
CA ASP A 380 16.06 15.54 6.84
C ASP A 380 16.14 14.02 6.68
N ALA A 381 16.45 13.51 5.52
CA ALA A 381 16.64 12.06 5.28
C ALA A 381 17.72 11.42 6.18
N LYS A 382 18.61 12.22 6.78
CA LYS A 382 19.62 11.74 7.72
C LYS A 382 19.13 11.70 9.16
N VAL A 383 18.14 12.52 9.49
CA VAL A 383 17.69 12.77 10.88
C VAL A 383 16.17 12.76 11.05
N GLY A 384 15.43 12.40 10.01
CA GLY A 384 13.97 12.37 9.97
C GLY A 384 13.48 11.44 8.85
N ASP A 385 12.37 11.82 8.21
CA ASP A 385 11.73 11.05 7.13
C ASP A 385 11.92 11.64 5.72
N GLY A 386 12.70 12.70 5.59
CA GLY A 386 13.11 13.27 4.31
C GLY A 386 12.10 14.20 3.64
N ASP A 387 11.12 14.74 4.36
CA ASP A 387 10.02 15.53 3.81
C ASP A 387 9.97 17.01 4.25
N THR A 388 10.87 17.45 5.14
CA THR A 388 10.89 18.83 5.66
C THR A 388 10.99 19.87 4.55
N GLY A 389 11.83 19.64 3.54
CA GLY A 389 11.97 20.55 2.40
C GLY A 389 10.69 20.66 1.58
N SER A 390 10.05 19.54 1.27
CA SER A 390 8.77 19.51 0.55
C SER A 390 7.66 20.21 1.32
N THR A 391 7.63 20.06 2.64
CA THR A 391 6.67 20.72 3.53
C THR A 391 6.83 22.24 3.49
N PHE A 392 8.05 22.76 3.65
CA PHE A 392 8.29 24.20 3.57
C PHE A 392 8.04 24.77 2.17
N ALA A 393 8.48 24.07 1.13
CA ALA A 393 8.25 24.49 -0.25
C ALA A 393 6.76 24.52 -0.62
N ALA A 394 5.95 23.60 -0.12
CA ALA A 394 4.49 23.63 -0.32
C ALA A 394 3.87 24.89 0.28
N GLY A 395 4.22 25.24 1.52
CA GLY A 395 3.79 26.48 2.15
C GLY A 395 4.26 27.73 1.40
N ALA A 396 5.52 27.76 0.99
CA ALA A 396 6.12 28.86 0.23
C ALA A 396 5.40 29.07 -1.13
N ARG A 397 5.16 28.01 -1.89
CA ARG A 397 4.44 28.07 -3.18
C ARG A 397 3.00 28.55 -3.06
N GLU A 398 2.29 28.17 -1.99
CA GLU A 398 0.94 28.67 -1.74
C GLU A 398 0.94 30.18 -1.54
N ILE A 399 1.84 30.70 -0.69
CA ILE A 399 1.92 32.13 -0.41
C ILE A 399 2.43 32.91 -1.63
N ALA A 400 3.43 32.42 -2.35
CA ALA A 400 3.87 33.01 -3.62
C ALA A 400 2.77 33.04 -4.66
N GLY A 401 1.97 31.98 -4.76
CA GLY A 401 0.81 31.92 -5.64
C GLY A 401 -0.25 32.98 -5.31
N LEU A 402 -0.53 33.24 -4.02
CA LEU A 402 -1.41 34.33 -3.60
C LEU A 402 -0.82 35.70 -3.91
N LEU A 403 0.50 35.89 -3.74
CA LEU A 403 1.20 37.13 -4.11
C LEU A 403 1.09 37.41 -5.60
N HIS A 404 1.41 36.45 -6.46
CA HIS A 404 1.34 36.60 -7.93
C HIS A 404 -0.09 36.84 -8.44
N ARG A 405 -1.09 36.31 -7.78
CA ARG A 405 -2.51 36.60 -8.07
C ARG A 405 -3.01 37.89 -7.46
N GLN A 406 -2.14 38.66 -6.78
CA GLN A 406 -2.47 39.90 -6.07
C GLN A 406 -3.60 39.70 -5.04
N GLN A 407 -3.55 38.61 -4.29
CA GLN A 407 -4.58 38.21 -3.32
C GLN A 407 -4.07 38.31 -1.87
N LEU A 408 -3.09 39.17 -1.58
CA LEU A 408 -2.55 39.38 -0.24
C LEU A 408 -2.87 40.78 0.28
N PRO A 409 -3.14 40.96 1.58
CA PRO A 409 -3.35 42.27 2.25
C PRO A 409 -2.00 42.88 2.67
N LEU A 410 -1.19 43.32 1.68
CA LEU A 410 0.20 43.71 1.88
C LEU A 410 0.40 45.01 2.68
N ASP A 411 -0.64 45.85 2.80
CA ASP A 411 -0.61 47.09 3.61
C ASP A 411 -0.99 46.86 5.10
N ASN A 412 -1.47 45.65 5.43
CA ASN A 412 -1.85 45.27 6.79
C ASN A 412 -1.13 43.98 7.23
N LEU A 413 0.00 44.16 7.91
CA LEU A 413 0.83 43.02 8.36
C LEU A 413 0.12 42.10 9.35
N ALA A 414 -0.76 42.61 10.19
CA ALA A 414 -1.54 41.79 11.12
C ALA A 414 -2.44 40.79 10.37
N THR A 415 -3.20 41.31 9.40
CA THR A 415 -4.08 40.50 8.55
C THR A 415 -3.26 39.57 7.64
N LEU A 416 -2.12 40.03 7.11
CA LEU A 416 -1.23 39.22 6.30
C LEU A 416 -0.70 38.01 7.10
N PHE A 417 -0.24 38.21 8.32
CA PHE A 417 0.26 37.14 9.18
C PHE A 417 -0.86 36.16 9.58
N ALA A 418 -2.05 36.65 9.89
CA ALA A 418 -3.21 35.80 10.17
C ALA A 418 -3.56 34.93 8.94
N LEU A 419 -3.56 35.52 7.74
CA LEU A 419 -3.81 34.79 6.49
C LEU A 419 -2.70 33.74 6.21
N ILE A 420 -1.44 34.10 6.38
CA ILE A 420 -0.33 33.14 6.24
C ILE A 420 -0.53 31.97 7.19
N GLY A 421 -0.82 32.23 8.46
CA GLY A 421 -1.09 31.19 9.46
C GLY A 421 -2.24 30.26 9.04
N GLU A 422 -3.35 30.82 8.55
CA GLU A 422 -4.50 30.03 8.04
C GLU A 422 -4.09 29.14 6.87
N ARG A 423 -3.36 29.69 5.89
CA ARG A 423 -2.96 28.94 4.68
C ARG A 423 -1.97 27.82 5.00
N LEU A 424 -0.98 28.09 5.84
CA LEU A 424 0.02 27.08 6.22
C LEU A 424 -0.60 25.88 6.93
N THR A 425 -1.66 26.06 7.72
CA THR A 425 -2.40 24.96 8.34
C THR A 425 -2.99 24.00 7.30
N VAL A 426 -3.39 24.51 6.13
CA VAL A 426 -4.03 23.70 5.08
C VAL A 426 -3.01 22.96 4.20
N VAL A 427 -1.90 23.63 3.86
CA VAL A 427 -0.98 23.14 2.82
C VAL A 427 0.28 22.48 3.37
N MET A 428 0.71 22.85 4.57
CA MET A 428 1.83 22.20 5.25
C MET A 428 1.32 21.06 6.11
N GLY A 429 1.72 19.83 5.79
CA GLY A 429 1.37 18.66 6.58
C GLY A 429 2.08 18.60 7.94
N GLY A 430 1.57 17.73 8.83
CA GLY A 430 2.22 17.40 10.09
C GLY A 430 2.27 18.54 11.12
N SER A 431 3.19 18.40 12.08
CA SER A 431 3.36 19.36 13.18
C SER A 431 3.94 20.71 12.72
N SER A 432 4.77 20.73 11.69
CA SER A 432 5.41 21.94 11.20
C SER A 432 4.40 22.98 10.70
N GLY A 433 3.38 22.55 9.96
CA GLY A 433 2.32 23.46 9.49
C GLY A 433 1.53 24.08 10.64
N VAL A 434 1.17 23.29 11.64
CA VAL A 434 0.45 23.76 12.83
C VAL A 434 1.31 24.73 13.65
N LEU A 435 2.59 24.42 13.86
CA LEU A 435 3.52 25.27 14.60
C LEU A 435 3.74 26.62 13.90
N MET A 436 3.92 26.61 12.58
CA MET A 436 4.04 27.85 11.78
C MET A 436 2.73 28.63 11.78
N SER A 437 1.59 27.98 11.74
CA SER A 437 0.29 28.64 11.89
C SER A 437 0.14 29.33 13.23
N ILE A 438 0.49 28.67 14.34
CA ILE A 438 0.50 29.23 15.69
C ILE A 438 1.41 30.46 15.74
N PHE A 439 2.62 30.34 15.17
CA PHE A 439 3.59 31.42 15.11
C PHE A 439 3.02 32.67 14.43
N PHE A 440 2.53 32.53 13.19
CA PHE A 440 2.01 33.66 12.42
C PHE A 440 0.70 34.22 12.99
N THR A 441 -0.19 33.37 13.48
CA THR A 441 -1.45 33.80 14.09
C THR A 441 -1.21 34.65 15.35
N ALA A 442 -0.31 34.19 16.23
CA ALA A 442 0.02 34.93 17.44
C ALA A 442 0.79 36.24 17.15
N ALA A 443 1.67 36.20 16.15
CA ALA A 443 2.36 37.41 15.69
C ALA A 443 1.37 38.43 15.08
N GLY A 444 0.41 37.97 14.27
CA GLY A 444 -0.65 38.83 13.69
C GLY A 444 -1.50 39.49 14.80
N GLN A 445 -1.95 38.73 15.78
CA GLN A 445 -2.70 39.26 16.93
C GLN A 445 -1.90 40.30 17.72
N LYS A 446 -0.58 40.11 17.86
CA LYS A 446 0.28 41.06 18.56
C LYS A 446 0.46 42.36 17.78
N LEU A 447 0.55 42.29 16.43
CA LEU A 447 0.53 43.45 15.55
C LEU A 447 -0.77 44.26 15.66
N GLU A 448 -1.94 43.61 15.75
CA GLU A 448 -3.25 44.27 15.97
C GLU A 448 -3.29 45.08 17.27
N GLN A 449 -2.52 44.66 18.26
CA GLN A 449 -2.35 45.37 19.54
C GLN A 449 -1.38 46.55 19.48
N GLY A 450 -0.81 46.85 18.31
CA GLY A 450 0.08 47.98 18.08
C GLY A 450 1.57 47.71 18.36
N ALA A 451 1.98 46.45 18.51
CA ALA A 451 3.38 46.09 18.65
C ALA A 451 4.14 46.26 17.32
N ASN A 452 5.47 46.43 17.40
CA ASN A 452 6.31 46.38 16.20
C ASN A 452 6.52 44.93 15.72
N VAL A 453 7.07 44.77 14.51
CA VAL A 453 7.25 43.45 13.86
C VAL A 453 8.15 42.53 14.72
N ALA A 454 9.24 43.04 15.25
CA ALA A 454 10.17 42.25 16.08
C ALA A 454 9.50 41.71 17.34
N GLU A 455 8.71 42.55 18.05
CA GLU A 455 7.94 42.14 19.24
C GLU A 455 6.87 41.09 18.85
N ALA A 456 6.20 41.29 17.71
CA ALA A 456 5.16 40.40 17.24
C ALA A 456 5.72 39.00 16.91
N LEU A 457 6.84 38.93 16.15
CA LEU A 457 7.50 37.68 15.83
C LEU A 457 8.00 36.93 17.07
N ASN A 458 8.53 37.66 18.07
CA ASN A 458 8.92 37.05 19.36
C ASN A 458 7.69 36.52 20.14
N THR A 459 6.53 37.19 20.05
CA THR A 459 5.29 36.68 20.63
C THR A 459 4.85 35.41 19.92
N GLY A 460 4.95 35.37 18.58
CA GLY A 460 4.71 34.17 17.76
C GLY A 460 5.58 32.99 18.20
N LEU A 461 6.89 33.25 18.36
CA LEU A 461 7.84 32.24 18.85
C LEU A 461 7.49 31.73 20.24
N ALA A 462 7.11 32.61 21.18
CA ALA A 462 6.70 32.20 22.51
C ALA A 462 5.48 31.27 22.50
N GLN A 463 4.49 31.53 21.65
CA GLN A 463 3.34 30.64 21.48
C GLN A 463 3.71 29.33 20.79
N MET A 464 4.58 29.36 19.78
CA MET A 464 5.10 28.15 19.13
C MET A 464 5.81 27.25 20.15
N LYS A 465 6.65 27.82 21.00
CA LYS A 465 7.35 27.10 22.10
C LYS A 465 6.35 26.53 23.11
N PHE A 466 5.36 27.32 23.51
CA PHE A 466 4.37 26.91 24.51
C PHE A 466 3.57 25.67 24.05
N TYR A 467 3.07 25.67 22.81
CA TYR A 467 2.29 24.54 22.28
C TYR A 467 3.17 23.41 21.77
N GLY A 468 4.34 23.72 21.21
CA GLY A 468 5.27 22.72 20.66
C GLY A 468 6.09 21.98 21.71
N GLY A 469 6.24 22.57 22.89
CA GLY A 469 7.01 22.01 24.01
C GLY A 469 8.52 21.96 23.78
N ALA A 470 9.03 22.60 22.71
CA ALA A 470 10.46 22.67 22.40
C ALA A 470 11.04 24.03 22.78
N ASP A 471 12.33 24.06 23.12
CA ASP A 471 13.10 25.26 23.43
C ASP A 471 14.43 25.27 22.66
N GLU A 472 15.22 26.35 22.81
CA GLU A 472 16.58 26.41 22.31
C GLU A 472 17.42 25.31 22.97
N GLY A 473 18.16 24.55 22.18
CA GLY A 473 18.92 23.36 22.58
C GLY A 473 18.20 22.04 22.31
N ASP A 474 16.95 22.05 21.90
CA ASP A 474 16.16 20.84 21.61
C ASP A 474 16.35 20.31 20.18
N ARG A 475 17.22 20.94 19.41
CA ARG A 475 17.57 20.55 18.04
C ARG A 475 16.39 20.66 17.08
N THR A 476 15.86 21.89 16.96
CA THR A 476 14.74 22.25 16.09
C THR A 476 15.00 23.60 15.40
N MET A 477 14.06 24.05 14.55
CA MET A 477 14.12 25.41 13.98
C MET A 477 14.22 26.52 15.04
N ILE A 478 13.79 26.27 16.27
CA ILE A 478 13.85 27.24 17.38
C ILE A 478 15.29 27.60 17.70
N ASP A 479 16.25 26.69 17.53
CA ASP A 479 17.67 26.90 17.77
C ASP A 479 18.28 28.02 16.90
N ALA A 480 17.71 28.24 15.70
CA ALA A 480 18.07 29.35 14.83
C ALA A 480 17.12 30.55 14.98
N LEU A 481 15.81 30.28 15.11
CA LEU A 481 14.78 31.33 15.13
C LEU A 481 14.85 32.19 16.39
N GLN A 482 15.04 31.60 17.58
CA GLN A 482 15.11 32.35 18.82
C GLN A 482 16.26 33.34 18.89
N PRO A 483 17.54 32.97 18.60
CA PRO A 483 18.62 33.94 18.62
C PRO A 483 18.48 35.02 17.55
N ALA A 484 17.96 34.67 16.36
CA ALA A 484 17.69 35.67 15.32
C ALA A 484 16.66 36.72 15.74
N LEU A 485 15.51 36.29 16.26
CA LEU A 485 14.46 37.21 16.70
C LEU A 485 14.87 38.02 17.92
N THR A 486 15.66 37.43 18.83
CA THR A 486 16.25 38.16 19.98
C THR A 486 17.21 39.26 19.49
N SER A 487 18.03 38.97 18.46
CA SER A 487 18.92 39.97 17.85
C SER A 487 18.13 41.11 17.20
N LEU A 488 17.04 40.84 16.49
CA LEU A 488 16.16 41.88 15.93
C LEU A 488 15.55 42.80 16.99
N LEU A 489 15.20 42.28 18.18
CA LEU A 489 14.69 43.09 19.28
C LEU A 489 15.76 43.99 19.89
N THR A 490 16.99 43.48 20.05
CA THR A 490 18.03 44.16 20.86
C THR A 490 18.93 45.05 20.04
N GLN A 491 19.06 44.81 18.72
CA GLN A 491 20.02 45.48 17.83
C GLN A 491 19.33 46.33 16.75
N ALA A 492 18.22 46.99 17.06
CA ALA A 492 17.54 47.95 16.18
C ALA A 492 17.27 47.42 14.74
N GLN A 493 16.79 46.17 14.67
CA GLN A 493 16.45 45.50 13.40
C GLN A 493 17.63 45.26 12.45
N ASN A 494 18.81 45.01 12.99
CA ASN A 494 19.99 44.66 12.20
C ASN A 494 19.86 43.23 11.63
N LEU A 495 19.52 43.13 10.35
CA LEU A 495 19.32 41.84 9.65
C LEU A 495 20.61 41.02 9.57
N GLN A 496 21.79 41.65 9.43
CA GLN A 496 23.07 40.94 9.42
C GLN A 496 23.35 40.26 10.77
N ALA A 497 23.13 40.99 11.87
CA ALA A 497 23.29 40.42 13.22
C ALA A 497 22.26 39.30 13.51
N ALA A 498 21.02 39.40 12.97
CA ALA A 498 20.02 38.34 13.06
C ALA A 498 20.43 37.11 12.25
N PHE A 499 21.00 37.28 11.05
CA PHE A 499 21.54 36.15 10.27
C PHE A 499 22.69 35.47 11.01
N ASP A 500 23.67 36.24 11.50
CA ASP A 500 24.82 35.68 12.22
C ASP A 500 24.37 34.86 13.45
N ALA A 501 23.35 35.34 14.16
CA ALA A 501 22.76 34.65 15.29
C ALA A 501 21.99 33.37 14.87
N ALA A 502 21.23 33.43 13.77
CA ALA A 502 20.54 32.27 13.21
C ALA A 502 21.51 31.20 12.76
N GLN A 503 22.56 31.59 12.03
CA GLN A 503 23.58 30.68 11.52
C GLN A 503 24.31 29.96 12.67
N ALA A 504 24.74 30.71 13.69
CA ALA A 504 25.36 30.13 14.87
C ALA A 504 24.41 29.15 15.61
N GLY A 505 23.12 29.45 15.66
CA GLY A 505 22.11 28.59 16.21
C GLY A 505 21.94 27.28 15.42
N ALA A 506 21.85 27.38 14.08
CA ALA A 506 21.77 26.23 13.21
C ALA A 506 23.01 25.33 13.30
N GLU A 507 24.20 25.92 13.33
CA GLU A 507 25.46 25.18 13.49
C GLU A 507 25.55 24.45 14.84
N ARG A 508 25.03 25.02 15.92
CA ARG A 508 24.97 24.33 17.23
C ARG A 508 24.19 23.03 17.17
N THR A 509 23.18 22.90 16.29
CA THR A 509 22.42 21.65 16.13
C THR A 509 23.28 20.48 15.66
N CYS A 510 24.38 20.74 14.92
CA CYS A 510 25.35 19.71 14.52
C CYS A 510 26.13 19.13 15.71
N LEU A 511 26.27 19.87 16.79
CA LEU A 511 27.01 19.47 17.98
C LEU A 511 26.13 18.74 19.01
N SER A 512 24.82 18.77 18.82
CA SER A 512 23.87 18.14 19.74
C SER A 512 23.80 16.62 19.50
N SER A 513 24.12 15.84 20.53
CA SER A 513 24.02 14.40 20.54
C SER A 513 22.61 13.89 20.88
N LYS A 514 21.67 14.79 21.20
CA LYS A 514 20.30 14.47 21.61
C LYS A 514 19.35 15.52 21.02
N ALA A 515 18.23 15.04 20.51
CA ALA A 515 17.07 15.87 20.18
C ALA A 515 15.98 15.59 21.22
N ASN A 516 15.32 16.65 21.74
CA ASN A 516 14.25 16.49 22.72
C ASN A 516 12.86 16.69 22.12
N ALA A 517 12.79 17.12 20.86
CA ALA A 517 11.54 17.35 20.15
C ALA A 517 11.61 16.88 18.69
N GLY A 518 10.45 16.75 18.06
CA GLY A 518 10.33 16.30 16.68
C GLY A 518 10.73 14.84 16.47
N ARG A 519 10.79 14.40 15.19
CA ARG A 519 11.14 13.01 14.83
C ARG A 519 12.56 12.62 15.18
N ALA A 520 13.47 13.59 15.17
CA ALA A 520 14.85 13.39 15.58
C ALA A 520 15.02 12.90 17.04
N SER A 521 14.01 13.09 17.91
CA SER A 521 14.03 12.63 19.31
C SER A 521 14.04 11.09 19.46
N TYR A 522 13.71 10.36 18.41
CA TYR A 522 13.74 8.88 18.38
C TYR A 522 15.05 8.29 17.83
N LEU A 523 16.03 9.14 17.47
CA LEU A 523 17.28 8.71 16.85
C LEU A 523 18.41 8.58 17.87
N SER A 524 19.39 7.73 17.52
CA SER A 524 20.60 7.57 18.33
C SER A 524 21.52 8.81 18.21
N SER A 525 22.35 9.02 19.23
CA SER A 525 23.35 10.10 19.24
C SER A 525 24.28 10.08 18.03
N GLU A 526 24.63 8.89 17.53
CA GLU A 526 25.51 8.71 16.37
C GLU A 526 24.88 9.24 15.08
N SER A 527 23.54 9.10 14.95
CA SER A 527 22.80 9.58 13.78
C SER A 527 22.61 11.11 13.79
N LEU A 528 22.65 11.74 14.96
CA LEU A 528 22.41 13.17 15.13
C LEU A 528 23.69 14.01 14.98
N LEU A 529 24.82 13.54 15.53
CA LEU A 529 26.07 14.29 15.52
C LEU A 529 26.58 14.54 14.09
N GLY A 530 27.02 15.80 13.85
CA GLY A 530 27.52 16.23 12.53
C GLY A 530 26.44 16.55 11.50
N ASN A 531 25.17 16.32 11.80
CA ASN A 531 24.05 16.64 10.91
C ASN A 531 23.29 17.86 11.44
N MET A 532 23.10 18.86 10.58
CA MET A 532 22.33 20.06 10.91
C MET A 532 20.83 19.77 10.93
N ASP A 533 20.09 20.42 11.84
CA ASP A 533 18.63 20.38 11.80
C ASP A 533 18.11 21.08 10.53
N PRO A 534 17.25 20.44 9.72
CA PRO A 534 16.77 21.03 8.47
C PRO A 534 15.94 22.30 8.68
N GLY A 535 15.15 22.35 9.75
CA GLY A 535 14.35 23.53 10.10
C GLY A 535 15.23 24.72 10.54
N ALA A 536 16.25 24.46 11.35
CA ALA A 536 17.22 25.49 11.76
C ALA A 536 18.01 26.03 10.54
N HIS A 537 18.39 25.16 9.63
CA HIS A 537 19.05 25.55 8.39
C HIS A 537 18.16 26.44 7.51
N ALA A 538 16.87 26.05 7.35
CA ALA A 538 15.90 26.85 6.59
C ALA A 538 15.77 28.27 7.16
N VAL A 539 15.66 28.41 8.48
CA VAL A 539 15.60 29.72 9.17
C VAL A 539 16.87 30.54 8.89
N ALA A 540 18.05 29.94 9.05
CA ALA A 540 19.32 30.64 8.79
C ALA A 540 19.41 31.15 7.35
N MET A 541 18.97 30.35 6.36
CA MET A 541 18.99 30.75 4.95
C MET A 541 17.98 31.86 4.63
N VAL A 542 16.81 31.87 5.25
CA VAL A 542 15.85 32.98 5.14
C VAL A 542 16.46 34.28 5.68
N PHE A 543 17.06 34.26 6.86
CA PHE A 543 17.73 35.47 7.42
C PHE A 543 18.94 35.90 6.60
N LYS A 544 19.68 34.96 6.00
CA LYS A 544 20.74 35.25 5.04
C LYS A 544 20.20 36.04 3.85
N ALA A 545 19.16 35.50 3.20
CA ALA A 545 18.57 36.15 2.03
C ALA A 545 18.09 37.58 2.35
N LEU A 546 17.44 37.76 3.53
CA LEU A 546 16.98 39.07 3.99
C LEU A 546 18.16 40.03 4.24
N ALA A 547 19.25 39.57 4.85
CA ALA A 547 20.45 40.39 5.13
C ALA A 547 21.19 40.81 3.88
N GLU A 548 21.24 39.95 2.84
CA GLU A 548 21.92 40.22 1.55
C GLU A 548 21.02 41.00 0.57
N SER A 549 19.75 41.23 0.90
CA SER A 549 18.81 41.93 0.01
C SER A 549 18.93 43.44 0.13
N GLU A 550 18.61 44.17 -0.98
CA GLU A 550 18.50 45.64 -1.00
C GLU A 550 17.16 46.14 -0.39
N LEU A 551 16.41 45.25 0.29
CA LEU A 551 15.10 45.54 0.85
C LEU A 551 15.15 46.04 2.31
N GLY A 552 16.34 46.07 2.90
CA GLY A 552 16.57 46.44 4.32
C GLY A 552 16.90 47.91 4.54
#